data_f7167804fadd8ace52b509d723d5c68d
#
_entry.id   f7167804fadd8ace52b509d723d5c68d
#
_cell.length_a   1.000
_cell.length_b   1.000
_cell.length_c   1.000
_cell.angle_alpha   90.00
_cell.angle_beta   90.00
_cell.angle_gamma   90.00
#
_symmetry.space_group_name_H-M   'P 1'
#
loop_
_entity.id
_entity.type
_entity.pdbx_description
1 polymer ?
#
loop_
_entity_poly.entity_id
_entity_poly.type
_entity_poly.pdbx_seq_one_letter_code
_entity_poly.pdbx_strand_id
1 'polypeptide(L)' 'MSIENRRQLENTRVKLQELEQLFTKTQQGPATSEHVRELTLRSLKKRINQFKEEIARFEARVRPAARNG' A
#
# COMPACT_ATOMS: atom_id res chain seq x y z
N MET A 1 3.74 9.25 -7.49
CA MET A 1 3.95 10.40 -6.60
C MET A 1 4.81 9.98 -5.42
N SER A 2 5.84 10.73 -5.13
CA SER A 2 6.74 10.33 -4.06
C SER A 2 6.40 11.08 -2.77
N ILE A 3 6.67 10.42 -1.67
CA ILE A 3 6.45 11.00 -0.36
C ILE A 3 7.59 11.98 -0.07
N GLU A 4 7.23 13.19 0.31
CA GLU A 4 8.24 14.23 0.51
C GLU A 4 8.38 14.67 1.96
N ASN A 5 7.36 14.43 2.79
CA ASN A 5 7.44 14.83 4.17
C ASN A 5 6.65 13.85 5.04
N ARG A 6 6.77 14.06 6.34
CA ARG A 6 6.18 13.13 7.30
C ARG A 6 4.65 13.12 7.23
N ARG A 7 4.05 14.26 6.95
CA ARG A 7 2.60 14.32 6.83
C ARG A 7 2.12 13.47 5.68
N GLN A 8 2.82 13.54 4.54
CA GLN A 8 2.48 12.71 3.40
C GLN A 8 2.70 11.25 3.71
N LEU A 9 3.74 10.94 4.48
CA LEU A 9 3.98 9.58 4.89
C LEU A 9 2.81 9.02 5.67
N GLU A 10 2.31 9.79 6.64
CA GLU A 10 1.19 9.33 7.44
C GLU A 10 -0.07 9.17 6.60
N ASN A 11 -0.32 10.11 5.70
CA ASN A 11 -1.47 9.99 4.81
C ASN A 11 -1.36 8.75 3.93
N THR A 12 -0.16 8.47 3.45
CA THR A 12 0.06 7.29 2.63
C THR A 12 -0.17 6.02 3.43
N ARG A 13 0.27 6.01 4.69
CA ARG A 13 0.05 4.84 5.55
C ARG A 13 -1.43 4.60 5.78
N VAL A 14 -2.19 5.66 6.00
CA VAL A 14 -3.63 5.52 6.18
C VAL A 14 -4.27 4.96 4.92
N LYS A 15 -3.89 5.49 3.78
CA LYS A 15 -4.43 4.99 2.53
C LYS A 15 -4.05 3.53 2.29
N LEU A 16 -2.82 3.17 2.63
CA LEU A 16 -2.39 1.80 2.50
C LEU A 16 -3.24 0.89 3.38
N GLN A 17 -3.48 1.31 4.61
CA GLN A 17 -4.30 0.53 5.51
C GLN A 17 -5.72 0.35 4.98
N GLU A 18 -6.28 1.41 4.43
CA GLU A 18 -7.62 1.33 3.84
C GLU A 18 -7.65 0.37 2.66
N LEU A 19 -6.60 0.40 1.84
CA LEU A 19 -6.53 -0.53 0.71
C LEU A 19 -6.39 -1.96 1.18
N GLU A 20 -5.62 -2.18 2.23
CA GLU A 20 -5.47 -3.53 2.76
C GLU A 20 -6.77 -4.05 3.34
N GLN A 21 -7.52 -3.19 4.00
CA GLN A 21 -8.84 -3.58 4.49
C GLN A 21 -9.79 -3.90 3.36
N LEU A 22 -9.75 -3.10 2.31
CA LEU A 22 -10.59 -3.34 1.15
C LEU A 22 -10.20 -4.63 0.46
N PHE A 23 -8.90 -4.92 0.41
CA PHE A 23 -8.42 -6.16 -0.17
C PHE A 23 -8.99 -7.36 0.60
N THR A 24 -8.91 -7.33 1.91
CA THR A 24 -9.42 -8.40 2.74
C THR A 24 -10.93 -8.54 2.56
N LYS A 25 -11.65 -7.44 2.55
CA LYS A 25 -13.09 -7.49 2.36
C LYS A 25 -13.46 -8.08 1.01
N THR A 26 -12.74 -7.69 -0.03
CA THR A 26 -13.00 -8.20 -1.36
C THR A 26 -12.73 -9.69 -1.41
N GLN A 27 -11.70 -10.13 -0.72
CA GLN A 27 -11.36 -11.55 -0.67
C GLN A 27 -12.45 -12.36 0.00
N GLN A 28 -13.02 -11.84 1.07
CA GLN A 28 -13.98 -12.56 1.88
C GLN A 28 -15.42 -12.32 1.48
N GLY A 29 -15.65 -11.28 0.71
CA GLY A 29 -17.00 -10.87 0.37
C GLY A 29 -17.70 -11.85 -0.55
N PRO A 30 -19.01 -11.77 -0.59
CA PRO A 30 -19.79 -12.57 -1.53
C PRO A 30 -19.40 -12.16 -2.93
N ALA A 31 -18.99 -13.12 -3.68
CA ALA A 31 -18.51 -12.84 -5.01
C ALA A 31 -19.66 -12.64 -5.95
N THR A 32 -19.61 -11.55 -6.65
CA THR A 32 -20.48 -11.42 -7.79
C THR A 32 -19.94 -12.32 -8.87
N SER A 33 -18.70 -12.13 -9.23
CA SER A 33 -18.07 -12.92 -10.27
C SER A 33 -16.63 -13.15 -9.82
N GLU A 34 -16.21 -14.38 -9.97
CA GLU A 34 -14.84 -14.74 -9.60
C GLU A 34 -13.84 -13.95 -10.43
N HIS A 35 -14.16 -13.77 -11.70
CA HIS A 35 -13.28 -13.04 -12.60
C HIS A 35 -13.14 -11.58 -12.18
N VAL A 36 -14.27 -10.95 -11.86
CA VAL A 36 -14.23 -9.56 -11.41
C VAL A 36 -13.49 -9.43 -10.10
N ARG A 37 -13.71 -10.38 -9.20
CA ARG A 37 -12.99 -10.36 -7.92
C ARG A 37 -11.49 -10.47 -8.14
N GLU A 38 -11.07 -11.35 -9.01
CA GLU A 38 -9.67 -11.54 -9.31
C GLU A 38 -9.03 -10.28 -9.84
N LEU A 39 -9.71 -9.62 -10.78
CA LEU A 39 -9.19 -8.38 -11.34
C LEU A 39 -9.10 -7.29 -10.29
N THR A 40 -10.10 -7.20 -9.44
CA THR A 40 -10.11 -6.20 -8.37
C THR A 40 -8.97 -6.45 -7.39
N LEU A 41 -8.78 -7.70 -6.98
CA LEU A 41 -7.71 -8.04 -6.05
C LEU A 41 -6.34 -7.75 -6.64
N ARG A 42 -6.17 -8.05 -7.92
CA ARG A 42 -4.89 -7.79 -8.58
C ARG A 42 -4.62 -6.28 -8.61
N SER A 43 -5.63 -5.49 -8.91
CA SER A 43 -5.46 -4.05 -8.97
C SER A 43 -5.15 -3.48 -7.58
N LEU A 44 -5.85 -3.95 -6.57
CA LEU A 44 -5.59 -3.51 -5.20
C LEU A 44 -4.20 -3.90 -4.75
N LYS A 45 -3.78 -5.12 -5.05
CA LYS A 45 -2.46 -5.57 -4.66
C LYS A 45 -1.38 -4.72 -5.29
N LYS A 46 -1.57 -4.34 -6.55
CA LYS A 46 -0.61 -3.49 -7.22
C LYS A 46 -0.47 -2.15 -6.51
N ARG A 47 -1.59 -1.54 -6.13
CA ARG A 47 -1.55 -0.28 -5.42
C ARG A 47 -0.93 -0.42 -4.04
N ILE A 48 -1.28 -1.49 -3.35
CA ILE A 48 -0.74 -1.75 -2.02
C ILE A 48 0.78 -1.85 -2.10
N ASN A 49 1.28 -2.60 -3.06
CA ASN A 49 2.72 -2.75 -3.23
C ASN A 49 3.38 -1.42 -3.57
N GLN A 50 2.73 -0.61 -4.38
CA GLN A 50 3.26 0.68 -4.76
C GLN A 50 3.39 1.60 -3.55
N PHE A 51 2.36 1.64 -2.71
CA PHE A 51 2.42 2.46 -1.50
C PHE A 51 3.48 1.95 -0.54
N LYS A 52 3.59 0.63 -0.38
CA LYS A 52 4.63 0.06 0.48
C LYS A 52 6.02 0.45 -0.01
N GLU A 53 6.19 0.45 -1.31
CA GLU A 53 7.47 0.81 -1.89
C GLU A 53 7.80 2.28 -1.63
N GLU A 54 6.81 3.14 -1.79
CA GLU A 54 7.03 4.56 -1.55
C GLU A 54 7.36 4.84 -0.10
N ILE A 55 6.68 4.16 0.82
CA ILE A 55 6.95 4.31 2.24
C ILE A 55 8.37 3.84 2.55
N ALA A 56 8.75 2.69 2.02
CA ALA A 56 10.09 2.17 2.25
C ALA A 56 11.16 3.11 1.71
N ARG A 57 10.93 3.69 0.57
CA ARG A 57 11.87 4.63 -0.01
C ARG A 57 12.02 5.88 0.83
N PHE A 58 10.91 6.39 1.34
CA PHE A 58 10.96 7.56 2.18
C PHE A 58 11.70 7.26 3.47
N GLU A 59 11.38 6.14 4.10
CA GLU A 59 12.03 5.78 5.35
C GLU A 59 13.52 5.54 5.17
N ALA A 60 13.89 4.96 4.06
CA ALA A 60 15.32 4.75 3.77
C ALA A 60 16.03 6.08 3.57
N ARG A 61 15.34 7.06 3.02
CA ARG A 61 15.94 8.35 2.73
C ARG A 61 16.14 9.18 3.99
N VAL A 62 15.14 9.17 4.89
CA VAL A 62 15.24 9.99 6.09
C VAL A 62 16.00 9.30 7.20
N ARG A 63 16.21 8.01 7.08
CA ARG A 63 16.98 7.27 8.04
C ARG A 63 18.45 7.42 7.67
N PRO A 64 19.21 8.16 8.45
CA PRO A 64 20.61 8.31 8.09
C PRO A 64 21.24 6.95 8.16
N ALA A 65 21.78 6.60 7.18
CA ALA A 65 22.68 5.54 6.98
C ALA A 65 22.86 4.56 8.10
N ALA A 66 22.18 4.49 8.83
CA ALA A 66 22.41 3.60 9.91
C ALA A 66 22.92 2.25 9.43
N ARG A 67 23.09 2.33 9.17
CA ARG A 67 23.37 1.46 8.87
C ARG A 67 23.91 0.72 8.94
N ASN A 68 24.05 0.40 9.10
CA ASN A 68 24.49 -0.25 9.12
C ASN A 68 25.02 -0.71 8.87
N GLY A 69 24.91 -0.53 8.96
CA GLY A 69 25.86 -1.18 8.73
C GLY A 69 26.52 -1.92 8.56
#